data_b4d3419af28c2d20803050c695393c7c
#
_entry.id   b4d3419af28c2d20803050c695393c7c
#
_cell.length_a   1.000
_cell.length_b   1.000
_cell.length_c   1.000
_cell.angle_alpha   90.00
_cell.angle_beta   90.00
_cell.angle_gamma   90.00
#
_symmetry.space_group_name_H-M   'P 1'
#
loop_
_entity.id
_entity.type
_entity.pdbx_description
1 polymer ?
#
loop_
_entity_poly.entity_id
_entity_poly.type
_entity_poly.pdbx_seq_one_letter_code
_entity_poly.pdbx_strand_id
1 'polypeptide(L)'
;KKTELETIKNVLNQAELIDLGKNGSISVLGITTSAVLSHTTDIFNNTKPNNIQKAAIELSENISDLPKDEKIVSEYISDLYKLSSTETSELLIHSEDIGFVDYEKLDDNSKLYFNGNLFRREVLKKVKAVLGSLIKEDQEKILQIDELLTKNGCITIDKAKQILGDVLLSKLQSIGMYDFNEVSNSAEIRIFVTKPA
;
A
#
# COMPACT_ATOMS: atom_id res chain seq x y z
N LYS A 1 1.85 -6.50 29.93
CA LYS A 1 2.56 -7.56 29.11
C LYS A 1 1.96 -8.96 29.29
N LYS A 2 1.78 -9.49 30.52
CA LYS A 2 1.22 -10.84 30.73
C LYS A 2 -0.28 -10.89 30.41
N THR A 3 -1.01 -9.84 30.76
CA THR A 3 -2.45 -9.68 30.49
C THR A 3 -2.72 -9.53 28.99
N GLU A 4 -1.87 -8.82 28.27
CA GLU A 4 -1.95 -8.64 26.81
C GLU A 4 -1.77 -9.97 26.06
N LEU A 5 -0.78 -10.79 26.50
CA LEU A 5 -0.54 -12.11 25.89
C LEU A 5 -1.74 -13.06 26.06
N GLU A 6 -2.38 -13.07 27.22
CA GLU A 6 -3.58 -13.88 27.46
C GLU A 6 -4.76 -13.39 26.61
N THR A 7 -4.91 -12.07 26.44
CA THR A 7 -5.93 -11.50 25.54
C THR A 7 -5.70 -11.95 24.10
N ILE A 8 -4.45 -11.86 23.60
CA ILE A 8 -4.11 -12.29 22.24
C ILE A 8 -4.37 -13.79 22.06
N LYS A 9 -3.96 -14.64 22.99
CA LYS A 9 -4.22 -16.09 22.95
C LYS A 9 -5.71 -16.38 22.87
N ASN A 10 -6.54 -15.71 23.67
CA ASN A 10 -7.98 -15.90 23.67
C ASN A 10 -8.61 -15.52 22.34
N VAL A 11 -8.20 -14.38 21.75
CA VAL A 11 -8.69 -13.94 20.44
C VAL A 11 -8.32 -14.95 19.36
N LEU A 12 -7.07 -15.40 19.32
CA LEU A 12 -6.60 -16.38 18.33
C LEU A 12 -7.29 -17.75 18.49
N ASN A 13 -7.52 -18.18 19.73
CA ASN A 13 -8.22 -19.44 20.02
C ASN A 13 -9.71 -19.36 19.64
N GLN A 14 -10.37 -18.23 19.92
CA GLN A 14 -11.76 -17.98 19.49
C GLN A 14 -11.92 -17.92 17.97
N ALA A 15 -10.87 -17.47 17.28
CA ALA A 15 -10.81 -17.46 15.82
C ALA A 15 -10.39 -18.82 15.22
N GLU A 16 -10.23 -19.86 16.05
CA GLU A 16 -9.81 -21.21 15.64
C GLU A 16 -8.45 -21.25 14.91
N LEU A 17 -7.58 -20.29 15.19
CA LEU A 17 -6.24 -20.18 14.60
C LEU A 17 -5.17 -20.93 15.41
N ILE A 18 -5.44 -21.12 16.69
CA ILE A 18 -4.57 -21.88 17.60
C ILE A 18 -5.40 -22.82 18.47
N ASP A 19 -4.77 -23.90 18.91
CA ASP A 19 -5.27 -24.76 19.97
C ASP A 19 -4.38 -24.64 21.22
N LEU A 20 -5.02 -24.53 22.38
CA LEU A 20 -4.36 -24.36 23.67
C LEU A 20 -4.37 -25.68 24.46
N GLY A 21 -3.24 -26.32 24.54
CA GLY A 21 -3.06 -27.54 25.33
C GLY A 21 -3.14 -27.29 26.83
N LYS A 22 -3.62 -28.30 27.60
CA LYS A 22 -3.72 -28.23 29.07
C LYS A 22 -2.39 -27.96 29.78
N ASN A 23 -1.27 -28.25 29.14
CA ASN A 23 0.08 -27.99 29.62
C ASN A 23 0.61 -26.61 29.25
N GLY A 24 -0.23 -25.74 28.65
CA GLY A 24 0.16 -24.42 28.16
C GLY A 24 0.83 -24.40 26.77
N SER A 25 0.88 -25.56 26.10
CA SER A 25 1.37 -25.58 24.70
C SER A 25 0.40 -24.88 23.77
N ILE A 26 0.93 -24.29 22.71
CA ILE A 26 0.16 -23.61 21.66
C ILE A 26 0.45 -24.35 20.36
N SER A 27 -0.59 -24.83 19.69
CA SER A 27 -0.50 -25.42 18.37
C SER A 27 -1.17 -24.51 17.35
N VAL A 28 -0.50 -24.25 16.24
CA VAL A 28 -1.06 -23.44 15.13
C VAL A 28 -1.87 -24.35 14.22
N LEU A 29 -3.10 -23.96 13.90
CA LEU A 29 -4.04 -24.76 13.14
C LEU A 29 -4.00 -24.37 11.64
N GLY A 30 -3.20 -25.12 10.84
CA GLY A 30 -3.28 -25.14 9.38
C GLY A 30 -3.19 -23.78 8.63
N ILE A 31 -2.48 -22.80 9.19
CA ILE A 31 -2.43 -21.45 8.64
C ILE A 31 -1.48 -21.41 7.44
N THR A 32 -1.99 -21.00 6.28
CA THR A 32 -1.21 -20.65 5.10
C THR A 32 -0.93 -19.14 5.07
N THR A 33 0.10 -18.69 4.36
CA THR A 33 0.42 -17.26 4.22
C THR A 33 -0.76 -16.46 3.69
N SER A 34 -1.50 -16.98 2.72
CA SER A 34 -2.69 -16.34 2.18
C SER A 34 -3.85 -16.28 3.18
N ALA A 35 -3.99 -17.29 4.05
CA ALA A 35 -5.01 -17.30 5.08
C ALA A 35 -4.73 -16.28 6.21
N VAL A 36 -3.45 -15.98 6.50
CA VAL A 36 -3.07 -15.00 7.53
C VAL A 36 -3.70 -13.65 7.27
N LEU A 37 -3.65 -13.14 6.04
CA LEU A 37 -4.22 -11.85 5.69
C LEU A 37 -5.75 -11.82 5.90
N SER A 38 -6.46 -12.88 5.47
CA SER A 38 -7.90 -13.00 5.67
C SER A 38 -8.25 -13.01 7.16
N HIS A 39 -7.58 -13.86 7.95
CA HIS A 39 -7.82 -13.94 9.39
C HIS A 39 -7.48 -12.63 10.14
N THR A 40 -6.41 -11.94 9.73
CA THR A 40 -6.06 -10.64 10.31
C THR A 40 -7.17 -9.62 10.04
N THR A 41 -7.71 -9.59 8.82
CA THR A 41 -8.82 -8.72 8.44
C THR A 41 -10.09 -9.05 9.25
N ASP A 42 -10.41 -10.33 9.41
CA ASP A 42 -11.57 -10.76 10.19
C ASP A 42 -11.44 -10.39 11.68
N ILE A 43 -10.26 -10.61 12.26
CA ILE A 43 -9.97 -10.21 13.65
C ILE A 43 -10.11 -8.69 13.80
N PHE A 44 -9.51 -7.90 12.89
CA PHE A 44 -9.62 -6.43 12.91
C PHE A 44 -11.08 -5.99 12.86
N ASN A 45 -11.86 -6.50 11.92
CA ASN A 45 -13.27 -6.15 11.76
C ASN A 45 -14.11 -6.54 12.99
N ASN A 46 -13.84 -7.69 13.60
CA ASN A 46 -14.52 -8.16 14.81
C ASN A 46 -14.23 -7.30 16.04
N THR A 47 -13.10 -6.57 16.08
CA THR A 47 -12.82 -5.59 17.15
C THR A 47 -13.66 -4.33 17.06
N LYS A 48 -14.46 -4.17 16.00
CA LYS A 48 -15.26 -2.96 15.72
C LYS A 48 -14.41 -1.69 15.70
N PRO A 49 -13.45 -1.60 14.77
CA PRO A 49 -12.50 -0.50 14.71
C PRO A 49 -13.21 0.83 14.56
N ASN A 50 -12.71 1.85 15.28
CA ASN A 50 -13.19 3.22 15.16
C ASN A 50 -12.69 3.89 13.85
N ASN A 51 -13.15 5.13 13.60
CA ASN A 51 -12.79 5.84 12.37
C ASN A 51 -11.28 6.09 12.25
N ILE A 52 -10.57 6.36 13.34
CA ILE A 52 -9.12 6.58 13.33
C ILE A 52 -8.39 5.30 12.95
N GLN A 53 -8.80 4.15 13.49
CA GLN A 53 -8.18 2.85 13.16
C GLN A 53 -8.41 2.47 11.70
N LYS A 54 -9.61 2.72 11.16
CA LYS A 54 -9.90 2.52 9.74
C LYS A 54 -9.10 3.48 8.86
N ALA A 55 -9.02 4.74 9.27
CA ALA A 55 -8.25 5.77 8.59
C ALA A 55 -6.75 5.43 8.51
N ALA A 56 -6.19 4.76 9.53
CA ALA A 56 -4.81 4.30 9.50
C ALA A 56 -4.56 3.26 8.39
N ILE A 57 -5.46 2.29 8.23
CA ILE A 57 -5.37 1.31 7.13
C ILE A 57 -5.45 2.00 5.77
N GLU A 58 -6.47 2.85 5.60
CA GLU A 58 -6.67 3.61 4.36
C GLU A 58 -5.46 4.51 4.03
N LEU A 59 -4.86 5.14 5.03
CA LEU A 59 -3.65 5.95 4.86
C LEU A 59 -2.53 5.11 4.25
N SER A 60 -2.27 3.91 4.81
CA SER A 60 -1.23 3.02 4.30
C SER A 60 -1.51 2.55 2.87
N GLU A 61 -2.76 2.19 2.56
CA GLU A 61 -3.17 1.80 1.21
C GLU A 61 -3.01 2.95 0.22
N ASN A 62 -3.48 4.14 0.60
CA ASN A 62 -3.49 5.33 -0.26
C ASN A 62 -2.09 5.77 -0.70
N ILE A 63 -1.07 5.62 0.16
CA ILE A 63 0.32 5.96 -0.14
C ILE A 63 1.13 4.79 -0.72
N SER A 64 0.53 3.59 -0.76
CA SER A 64 1.16 2.41 -1.36
C SER A 64 1.11 2.43 -2.88
N ASP A 65 0.09 3.06 -3.44
CA ASP A 65 -0.02 3.23 -4.90
C ASP A 65 1.01 4.26 -5.41
N LEU A 66 1.11 5.39 -4.74
CA LEU A 66 2.01 6.49 -5.10
C LEU A 66 2.38 7.33 -3.88
N PRO A 67 3.61 7.85 -3.79
CA PRO A 67 3.97 8.88 -2.83
C PRO A 67 3.08 10.12 -2.99
N LYS A 68 2.57 10.67 -1.88
CA LYS A 68 1.63 11.79 -1.87
C LYS A 68 2.05 12.88 -0.89
N ASP A 69 1.80 14.13 -1.25
CA ASP A 69 2.04 15.27 -0.38
C ASP A 69 1.15 15.21 0.87
N GLU A 70 1.71 15.63 2.02
CA GLU A 70 1.03 15.67 3.31
C GLU A 70 -0.36 16.34 3.26
N LYS A 71 -0.47 17.44 2.53
CA LYS A 71 -1.72 18.16 2.37
C LYS A 71 -2.79 17.31 1.69
N ILE A 72 -2.44 16.66 0.59
CA ILE A 72 -3.36 15.81 -0.19
C ILE A 72 -3.83 14.63 0.66
N VAL A 73 -2.91 13.98 1.37
CA VAL A 73 -3.22 12.85 2.25
C VAL A 73 -4.11 13.28 3.39
N SER A 74 -3.78 14.41 4.06
CA SER A 74 -4.56 14.94 5.19
C SER A 74 -5.98 15.28 4.77
N GLU A 75 -6.17 15.99 3.66
CA GLU A 75 -7.49 16.35 3.12
C GLU A 75 -8.29 15.08 2.79
N TYR A 76 -7.70 14.14 2.07
CA TYR A 76 -8.36 12.90 1.69
C TYR A 76 -8.84 12.10 2.90
N ILE A 77 -7.95 11.84 3.86
CA ILE A 77 -8.26 11.03 5.05
C ILE A 77 -9.28 11.74 5.96
N SER A 78 -9.13 13.05 6.18
CA SER A 78 -10.06 13.81 6.99
C SER A 78 -11.47 13.82 6.41
N ASP A 79 -11.59 13.98 5.10
CA ASP A 79 -12.88 13.99 4.41
C ASP A 79 -13.56 12.63 4.40
N LEU A 80 -12.79 11.55 4.15
CA LEU A 80 -13.33 10.20 4.05
C LEU A 80 -13.84 9.68 5.41
N TYR A 81 -13.08 9.92 6.48
CA TYR A 81 -13.38 9.40 7.83
C TYR A 81 -13.99 10.43 8.77
N LYS A 82 -14.25 11.65 8.28
CA LYS A 82 -14.82 12.76 9.07
C LYS A 82 -13.99 13.07 10.32
N LEU A 83 -12.68 13.09 10.18
CA LEU A 83 -11.74 13.42 11.23
C LEU A 83 -11.56 14.94 11.32
N SER A 84 -11.42 15.45 12.55
CA SER A 84 -10.98 16.83 12.77
C SER A 84 -9.52 17.02 12.35
N SER A 85 -9.09 18.27 12.17
CA SER A 85 -7.70 18.61 11.89
C SER A 85 -6.73 18.05 12.94
N THR A 86 -7.11 18.09 14.21
CA THR A 86 -6.28 17.56 15.30
C THR A 86 -6.16 16.03 15.20
N GLU A 87 -7.27 15.31 15.04
CA GLU A 87 -7.26 13.85 14.90
C GLU A 87 -6.46 13.40 13.67
N THR A 88 -6.56 14.13 12.55
CA THR A 88 -5.79 13.83 11.34
C THR A 88 -4.29 14.04 11.57
N SER A 89 -3.89 15.13 12.22
CA SER A 89 -2.49 15.39 12.55
C SER A 89 -1.93 14.35 13.52
N GLU A 90 -2.67 13.98 14.55
CA GLU A 90 -2.27 12.92 15.50
C GLU A 90 -2.14 11.55 14.80
N LEU A 91 -3.07 11.22 13.91
CA LEU A 91 -3.00 10.00 13.11
C LEU A 91 -1.71 9.94 12.28
N LEU A 92 -1.35 11.02 11.59
CA LEU A 92 -0.12 11.08 10.79
C LEU A 92 1.13 10.92 11.66
N ILE A 93 1.22 11.68 12.77
CA ILE A 93 2.35 11.61 13.70
C ILE A 93 2.51 10.20 14.28
N HIS A 94 1.42 9.60 14.76
CA HIS A 94 1.48 8.24 15.30
C HIS A 94 1.86 7.21 14.24
N SER A 95 1.37 7.37 13.01
CA SER A 95 1.70 6.46 11.90
C SER A 95 3.19 6.55 11.51
N GLU A 96 3.77 7.76 11.58
CA GLU A 96 5.22 7.98 11.43
C GLU A 96 6.02 7.33 12.55
N ASP A 97 5.61 7.57 13.79
CA ASP A 97 6.33 7.11 15.01
C ASP A 97 6.42 5.59 15.10
N ILE A 98 5.36 4.88 14.68
CA ILE A 98 5.35 3.41 14.67
C ILE A 98 5.92 2.80 13.39
N GLY A 99 6.32 3.63 12.41
CA GLY A 99 6.84 3.18 11.12
C GLY A 99 5.78 2.54 10.21
N PHE A 100 4.51 2.90 10.39
CA PHE A 100 3.41 2.43 9.56
C PHE A 100 3.37 3.14 8.20
N VAL A 101 3.87 4.36 8.18
CA VAL A 101 4.14 5.16 6.98
C VAL A 101 5.54 5.74 7.05
N ASP A 102 6.19 5.91 5.92
CA ASP A 102 7.45 6.64 5.79
C ASP A 102 7.21 8.02 5.19
N TYR A 103 8.14 8.92 5.41
CA TYR A 103 8.11 10.24 4.77
C TYR A 103 9.50 10.74 4.39
N GLU A 104 9.54 11.61 3.40
CA GLU A 104 10.71 12.41 3.02
C GLU A 104 10.36 13.89 3.15
N LYS A 105 11.26 14.67 3.78
CA LYS A 105 11.12 16.12 3.85
C LYS A 105 11.49 16.74 2.52
N LEU A 106 10.65 17.64 2.06
CA LEU A 106 10.86 18.40 0.85
C LEU A 106 11.57 19.73 1.15
N ASP A 107 12.05 20.41 0.10
CA ASP A 107 12.80 21.66 0.23
C ASP A 107 11.98 22.80 0.85
N ASP A 108 10.66 22.75 0.76
CA ASP A 108 9.70 23.68 1.37
C ASP A 108 9.25 23.26 2.79
N ASN A 109 9.94 22.32 3.41
CA ASN A 109 9.59 21.67 4.68
C ASN A 109 8.28 20.86 4.71
N SER A 110 7.58 20.71 3.60
CA SER A 110 6.46 19.79 3.51
C SER A 110 6.95 18.35 3.54
N LYS A 111 6.06 17.40 3.81
CA LYS A 111 6.36 15.96 3.79
C LYS A 111 5.75 15.30 2.56
N LEU A 112 6.48 14.36 1.99
CA LEU A 112 6.00 13.42 1.00
C LEU A 112 5.87 12.05 1.67
N TYR A 113 4.65 11.56 1.86
CA TYR A 113 4.37 10.25 2.43
C TYR A 113 4.45 9.15 1.39
N PHE A 114 4.94 7.99 1.80
CA PHE A 114 5.07 6.80 0.94
C PHE A 114 5.12 5.52 1.79
N ASN A 115 4.93 4.37 1.14
CA ASN A 115 5.17 3.08 1.74
C ASN A 115 6.65 2.69 1.52
N GLY A 116 7.44 2.66 2.60
CA GLY A 116 8.87 2.37 2.56
C GLY A 116 9.22 0.95 2.11
N ASN A 117 8.26 0.03 2.09
CA ASN A 117 8.45 -1.30 1.53
C ASN A 117 8.38 -1.32 0.00
N LEU A 118 7.67 -0.35 -0.59
CA LEU A 118 7.45 -0.26 -2.04
C LEU A 118 8.35 0.78 -2.71
N PHE A 119 8.65 1.89 -2.01
CA PHE A 119 9.41 3.00 -2.57
C PHE A 119 10.73 3.21 -1.83
N ARG A 120 11.83 3.29 -2.59
CA ARG A 120 13.15 3.59 -2.03
C ARG A 120 13.34 5.09 -1.89
N ARG A 121 13.88 5.55 -0.76
CA ARG A 121 14.13 6.99 -0.48
C ARG A 121 14.97 7.67 -1.57
N GLU A 122 15.94 6.96 -2.14
CA GLU A 122 16.84 7.52 -3.16
C GLU A 122 16.12 7.95 -4.45
N VAL A 123 14.96 7.37 -4.73
CA VAL A 123 14.19 7.71 -5.94
C VAL A 123 13.06 8.71 -5.71
N LEU A 124 12.74 9.05 -4.46
CA LEU A 124 11.57 9.88 -4.13
C LEU A 124 11.61 11.29 -4.73
N LYS A 125 12.77 11.94 -4.77
CA LYS A 125 12.92 13.25 -5.44
C LYS A 125 12.58 13.14 -6.93
N LYS A 126 12.99 12.03 -7.57
CA LYS A 126 12.67 11.76 -8.96
C LYS A 126 11.19 11.43 -9.14
N VAL A 127 10.61 10.65 -8.22
CA VAL A 127 9.17 10.37 -8.18
C VAL A 127 8.37 11.67 -8.13
N LYS A 128 8.69 12.57 -7.18
CA LYS A 128 8.03 13.88 -7.07
C LYS A 128 8.17 14.69 -8.35
N ALA A 129 9.37 14.77 -8.94
CA ALA A 129 9.59 15.51 -10.16
C ALA A 129 8.79 14.95 -11.34
N VAL A 130 8.71 13.63 -11.47
CA VAL A 130 7.90 12.97 -12.50
C VAL A 130 6.43 13.24 -12.27
N LEU A 131 5.91 12.98 -11.07
CA LEU A 131 4.50 13.19 -10.74
C LEU A 131 4.08 14.67 -10.88
N GLY A 132 4.94 15.61 -10.46
CA GLY A 132 4.70 17.03 -10.63
C GLY A 132 4.73 17.51 -12.08
N SER A 133 5.29 16.72 -13.00
CA SER A 133 5.30 17.01 -14.44
C SER A 133 4.10 16.44 -15.20
N LEU A 134 3.24 15.66 -14.54
CA LEU A 134 2.10 15.03 -15.17
C LEU A 134 0.96 16.05 -15.38
N ILE A 135 0.48 16.09 -16.61
CA ILE A 135 -0.75 16.83 -16.95
C ILE A 135 -1.98 15.95 -16.65
N LYS A 136 -3.16 16.57 -16.64
CA LYS A 136 -4.42 15.86 -16.35
C LYS A 136 -4.65 14.64 -17.27
N GLU A 137 -4.31 14.77 -18.55
CA GLU A 137 -4.39 13.66 -19.51
C GLU A 137 -3.48 12.48 -19.13
N ASP A 138 -2.27 12.74 -18.63
CA ASP A 138 -1.35 11.69 -18.15
C ASP A 138 -1.93 10.97 -16.93
N GLN A 139 -2.55 11.72 -16.01
CA GLN A 139 -3.21 11.14 -14.84
C GLN A 139 -4.38 10.22 -15.22
N GLU A 140 -5.20 10.62 -16.19
CA GLU A 140 -6.30 9.80 -16.71
C GLU A 140 -5.78 8.50 -17.35
N LYS A 141 -4.68 8.57 -18.10
CA LYS A 141 -4.01 7.37 -18.69
C LYS A 141 -3.46 6.44 -17.62
N ILE A 142 -2.86 6.98 -16.55
CA ILE A 142 -2.35 6.21 -15.43
C ILE A 142 -3.50 5.47 -14.73
N LEU A 143 -4.60 6.15 -14.42
CA LEU A 143 -5.77 5.52 -13.82
C LEU A 143 -6.30 4.36 -14.69
N GLN A 144 -6.35 4.55 -16.01
CA GLN A 144 -6.78 3.50 -16.93
C GLN A 144 -5.86 2.26 -16.89
N ILE A 145 -4.55 2.46 -16.82
CA ILE A 145 -3.58 1.35 -16.67
C ILE A 145 -3.76 0.66 -15.33
N ASP A 146 -3.91 1.42 -14.25
CA ASP A 146 -4.06 0.88 -12.90
C ASP A 146 -5.31 0.02 -12.76
N GLU A 147 -6.42 0.44 -13.35
CA GLU A 147 -7.64 -0.38 -13.42
C GLU A 147 -7.40 -1.70 -14.18
N LEU A 148 -6.70 -1.65 -15.33
CA LEU A 148 -6.38 -2.84 -16.11
C LEU A 148 -5.45 -3.79 -15.34
N LEU A 149 -4.43 -3.27 -14.66
CA LEU A 149 -3.51 -4.06 -13.86
C LEU A 149 -4.21 -4.69 -12.64
N THR A 150 -5.08 -3.94 -11.98
CA THR A 150 -5.88 -4.46 -10.85
C THR A 150 -6.79 -5.60 -11.30
N LYS A 151 -7.39 -5.49 -12.49
CA LYS A 151 -8.29 -6.50 -13.03
C LYS A 151 -7.59 -7.75 -13.55
N ASN A 152 -6.44 -7.59 -14.20
CA ASN A 152 -5.79 -8.66 -14.97
C ASN A 152 -4.48 -9.15 -14.33
N GLY A 153 -3.95 -8.46 -13.31
CA GLY A 153 -2.63 -8.70 -12.72
C GLY A 153 -1.46 -8.21 -13.57
N CYS A 154 -1.55 -8.33 -14.89
CA CYS A 154 -0.55 -7.84 -15.84
C CYS A 154 -1.19 -7.41 -17.17
N ILE A 155 -0.48 -6.59 -17.94
CA ILE A 155 -0.78 -6.27 -19.35
C ILE A 155 0.48 -6.38 -20.20
N THR A 156 0.33 -6.56 -21.51
CA THR A 156 1.49 -6.56 -22.42
C THR A 156 2.07 -5.15 -22.54
N ILE A 157 3.39 -5.08 -22.81
CA ILE A 157 4.08 -3.79 -23.00
C ILE A 157 3.47 -2.98 -24.16
N ASP A 158 3.03 -3.65 -25.22
CA ASP A 158 2.39 -3.00 -26.38
C ASP A 158 1.08 -2.32 -25.96
N LYS A 159 0.30 -2.97 -25.10
CA LYS A 159 -0.92 -2.39 -24.55
C LYS A 159 -0.62 -1.18 -23.66
N ALA A 160 0.40 -1.27 -22.81
CA ALA A 160 0.85 -0.16 -21.98
C ALA A 160 1.33 1.03 -22.83
N LYS A 161 2.13 0.78 -23.86
CA LYS A 161 2.59 1.80 -24.82
C LYS A 161 1.44 2.46 -25.57
N GLN A 162 0.44 1.69 -25.96
CA GLN A 162 -0.74 2.23 -26.65
C GLN A 162 -1.51 3.23 -25.79
N ILE A 163 -1.57 3.03 -24.47
CA ILE A 163 -2.30 3.89 -23.55
C ILE A 163 -1.44 5.07 -23.09
N LEU A 164 -0.24 4.80 -22.60
CA LEU A 164 0.64 5.81 -21.99
C LEU A 164 1.54 6.54 -23.01
N GLY A 165 1.89 5.88 -24.10
CA GLY A 165 2.99 6.29 -24.96
C GLY A 165 4.36 5.92 -24.38
N ASP A 166 5.40 5.88 -25.21
CA ASP A 166 6.76 5.46 -24.82
C ASP A 166 7.37 6.39 -23.76
N VAL A 167 7.16 7.70 -23.87
CA VAL A 167 7.78 8.71 -22.99
C VAL A 167 7.24 8.61 -21.58
N LEU A 168 5.89 8.58 -21.41
CA LEU A 168 5.27 8.49 -20.10
C LEU A 168 5.56 7.14 -19.45
N LEU A 169 5.45 6.05 -20.21
CA LEU A 169 5.75 4.71 -19.73
C LEU A 169 7.20 4.60 -19.19
N SER A 170 8.19 5.14 -19.92
CA SER A 170 9.59 5.17 -19.49
C SER A 170 9.80 6.02 -18.23
N LYS A 171 9.09 7.15 -18.11
CA LYS A 171 9.13 7.97 -16.90
C LYS A 171 8.60 7.19 -15.69
N LEU A 172 7.45 6.54 -15.81
CA LEU A 172 6.81 5.79 -14.74
C LEU A 172 7.63 4.56 -14.33
N GLN A 173 8.20 3.84 -15.31
CA GLN A 173 9.16 2.77 -15.04
C GLN A 173 10.38 3.27 -14.27
N SER A 174 10.91 4.43 -14.66
CA SER A 174 12.14 4.98 -14.05
C SER A 174 11.99 5.39 -12.58
N ILE A 175 10.76 5.52 -12.10
CA ILE A 175 10.43 5.79 -10.69
C ILE A 175 9.92 4.55 -9.96
N GLY A 176 9.91 3.39 -10.62
CA GLY A 176 9.48 2.13 -10.00
C GLY A 176 7.97 2.01 -9.83
N MET A 177 7.17 2.78 -10.58
CA MET A 177 5.71 2.67 -10.52
C MET A 177 5.19 1.39 -11.19
N TYR A 178 5.91 0.90 -12.19
CA TYR A 178 5.61 -0.35 -12.88
C TYR A 178 6.88 -1.18 -13.07
N ASP A 179 6.73 -2.50 -12.93
CA ASP A 179 7.77 -3.48 -13.22
C ASP A 179 7.57 -4.07 -14.62
N PHE A 180 8.67 -4.36 -15.29
CA PHE A 180 8.69 -5.00 -16.61
C PHE A 180 9.23 -6.42 -16.46
N ASN A 181 8.37 -7.39 -16.70
CA ASN A 181 8.67 -8.80 -16.58
C ASN A 181 8.76 -9.45 -17.96
N GLU A 182 9.91 -10.01 -18.28
CA GLU A 182 10.14 -10.72 -19.52
C GLU A 182 9.80 -12.19 -19.36
N VAL A 183 9.00 -12.71 -20.30
CA VAL A 183 8.72 -14.14 -20.44
C VAL A 183 9.18 -14.56 -21.82
N SER A 184 10.16 -15.46 -21.89
CA SER A 184 10.71 -15.95 -23.14
C SER A 184 10.47 -17.44 -23.31
N ASN A 185 10.19 -17.88 -24.53
CA ASN A 185 10.21 -19.27 -24.96
C ASN A 185 11.05 -19.40 -26.21
N SER A 186 11.15 -20.61 -26.80
CA SER A 186 11.96 -20.86 -28.00
C SER A 186 11.51 -20.14 -29.28
N ALA A 187 10.31 -19.52 -29.27
CA ALA A 187 9.72 -18.88 -30.46
C ALA A 187 9.62 -17.35 -30.31
N GLU A 188 9.38 -16.83 -29.10
CA GLU A 188 9.18 -15.41 -28.89
C GLU A 188 9.55 -14.94 -27.48
N ILE A 189 9.78 -13.62 -27.35
CA ILE A 189 9.95 -12.90 -26.10
C ILE A 189 8.74 -12.00 -25.92
N ARG A 190 8.09 -12.06 -24.76
CA ARG A 190 7.00 -11.18 -24.39
C ARG A 190 7.34 -10.42 -23.12
N ILE A 191 7.09 -9.11 -23.13
CA ILE A 191 7.26 -8.26 -21.95
C ILE A 191 5.89 -7.88 -21.41
N PHE A 192 5.73 -8.08 -20.12
CA PHE A 192 4.52 -7.73 -19.38
C PHE A 192 4.82 -6.61 -18.38
N VAL A 193 3.87 -5.74 -18.22
CA VAL A 193 3.88 -4.67 -17.21
C VAL A 193 3.02 -5.12 -16.04
N THR A 194 3.55 -4.96 -14.82
CA THR A 194 2.87 -5.28 -13.56
C THR A 194 3.02 -4.11 -12.58
N LYS A 195 2.19 -4.07 -11.54
CA LYS A 195 2.51 -3.26 -10.36
C LYS A 195 3.67 -3.91 -9.62
N PRO A 196 4.52 -3.16 -8.93
CA PRO A 196 5.54 -3.69 -8.03
C PRO A 196 4.91 -4.59 -6.96
N ALA A 197 5.62 -5.67 -6.60
CA ALA A 197 5.17 -6.63 -5.59
C ALA A 197 5.53 -6.15 -4.17
#